data_4669af334aff0cf90f0d27cfa24e43cb
#
_entry.id   4669af334aff0cf90f0d27cfa24e43cb
#
_cell.length_a   1.000
_cell.length_b   1.000
_cell.length_c   1.000
_cell.angle_alpha   90.00
_cell.angle_beta   90.00
_cell.angle_gamma   90.00
#
_symmetry.space_group_name_H-M   'P 1'
#
loop_
_entity.id
_entity.type
_entity.pdbx_description
1 polymer ?
#
loop_
_entity_poly.entity_id
_entity_poly.type
_entity_poly.pdbx_seq_one_letter_code
_entity_poly.pdbx_strand_id
1 'polypeptide(L)'
;MIATTDDWEQRIKLLRLLSVEMLELAQAGGWSEVSEWERKRQALLDELFQEAPPGELAPALETAARAALASDAELLELAHREMDKLREYLRSFGQGSRARHAYQSI
;
A
#
# COMPACT_ATOMS: atom_id res chain seq x y z
N MET A 1 -5.08 -20.28 13.36
CA MET A 1 -6.00 -21.23 12.69
C MET A 1 -7.38 -20.63 12.59
N ILE A 2 -7.96 -20.63 11.41
CA ILE A 2 -9.30 -20.08 11.19
C ILE A 2 -10.31 -21.18 11.44
N ALA A 3 -11.13 -21.03 12.50
CA ALA A 3 -11.95 -22.15 13.01
C ALA A 3 -13.34 -22.27 12.41
N THR A 4 -14.00 -21.17 12.04
CA THR A 4 -15.39 -21.17 11.56
C THR A 4 -15.55 -20.41 10.25
N THR A 5 -16.69 -20.64 9.57
CA THR A 5 -17.06 -19.90 8.36
C THR A 5 -17.17 -18.40 8.63
N ASP A 6 -17.73 -18.01 9.79
CA ASP A 6 -17.81 -16.61 10.20
C ASP A 6 -16.43 -15.99 10.38
N ASP A 7 -15.48 -16.73 10.94
CA ASP A 7 -14.09 -16.26 11.09
C ASP A 7 -13.45 -16.03 9.70
N TRP A 8 -13.70 -16.91 8.75
CA TRP A 8 -13.25 -16.74 7.37
C TRP A 8 -13.84 -15.49 6.72
N GLU A 9 -15.14 -15.31 6.86
CA GLU A 9 -15.84 -14.14 6.31
C GLU A 9 -15.30 -12.83 6.88
N GLN A 10 -15.08 -12.77 8.19
CA GLN A 10 -14.53 -11.60 8.86
C GLN A 10 -13.12 -11.28 8.37
N ARG A 11 -12.29 -12.29 8.18
CA ARG A 11 -10.92 -12.10 7.69
C ARG A 11 -10.89 -11.64 6.23
N ILE A 12 -11.77 -12.17 5.41
CA ILE A 12 -11.89 -11.73 4.01
C ILE A 12 -12.35 -10.27 3.95
N LYS A 13 -13.32 -9.87 4.77
CA LYS A 13 -13.76 -8.47 4.89
C LYS A 13 -12.63 -7.58 5.37
N LEU A 14 -11.86 -8.04 6.35
CA LEU A 14 -10.73 -7.28 6.87
C LEU A 14 -9.66 -7.08 5.79
N LEU A 15 -9.38 -8.08 4.98
CA LEU A 15 -8.43 -7.95 3.87
C LEU A 15 -8.85 -6.83 2.90
N ARG A 16 -10.12 -6.76 2.55
CA ARG A 16 -10.65 -5.70 1.69
C ARG A 16 -10.56 -4.33 2.35
N LEU A 17 -10.92 -4.26 3.63
CA LEU A 17 -10.86 -3.01 4.39
C LEU A 17 -9.44 -2.49 4.51
N LEU A 18 -8.48 -3.35 4.84
CA LEU A 18 -7.07 -2.97 4.93
C LEU A 18 -6.54 -2.41 3.62
N SER A 19 -6.91 -3.01 2.50
CA SER A 19 -6.49 -2.55 1.17
C SER A 19 -7.04 -1.16 0.84
N VAL A 20 -8.30 -0.90 1.18
CA VAL A 20 -8.92 0.42 0.99
C VAL A 20 -8.25 1.48 1.88
N GLU A 21 -8.04 1.16 3.16
CA GLU A 21 -7.41 2.08 4.12
C GLU A 21 -5.99 2.43 3.71
N MET A 22 -5.22 1.47 3.25
CA MET A 22 -3.85 1.70 2.79
C MET A 22 -3.82 2.68 1.62
N LEU A 23 -4.73 2.53 0.68
CA LEU A 23 -4.80 3.43 -0.49
C LEU A 23 -5.21 4.85 -0.07
N GLU A 24 -6.19 4.98 0.81
CA GLU A 24 -6.61 6.27 1.34
C GLU A 24 -5.49 6.98 2.10
N LEU A 25 -4.76 6.24 2.93
CA LEU A 25 -3.60 6.77 3.66
C LEU A 25 -2.50 7.22 2.71
N ALA A 26 -2.21 6.44 1.67
CA ALA A 26 -1.20 6.80 0.67
C ALA A 26 -1.59 8.08 -0.08
N GLN A 27 -2.86 8.21 -0.46
CA GLN A 27 -3.38 9.41 -1.12
C GLN A 27 -3.27 10.65 -0.22
N ALA A 28 -3.36 10.46 1.09
CA ALA A 28 -3.19 11.53 2.08
C ALA A 28 -1.73 11.77 2.49
N GLY A 29 -0.78 11.01 1.94
CA GLY A 29 0.65 11.14 2.25
C GLY A 29 1.12 10.40 3.50
N GLY A 30 0.29 9.55 4.09
CA GLY A 30 0.62 8.80 5.31
C GLY A 30 1.40 7.51 5.06
N TRP A 31 2.54 7.60 4.39
CA TRP A 31 3.33 6.43 3.97
C TRP A 31 3.86 5.59 5.12
N SER A 32 4.20 6.19 6.26
CA SER A 32 4.62 5.44 7.44
C SER A 32 3.51 4.54 7.96
N GLU A 33 2.28 5.05 7.97
CA GLU A 33 1.10 4.29 8.38
C GLU A 33 0.75 3.21 7.35
N VAL A 34 0.92 3.48 6.06
CA VAL A 34 0.77 2.47 5.00
C VAL A 34 1.68 1.27 5.25
N SER A 35 2.93 1.51 5.62
CA SER A 35 3.88 0.43 5.92
C SER A 35 3.44 -0.44 7.09
N GLU A 36 2.86 0.17 8.14
CA GLU A 36 2.32 -0.59 9.28
C GLU A 36 1.13 -1.44 8.88
N TRP A 37 0.21 -0.88 8.11
CA TRP A 37 -0.98 -1.59 7.61
C TRP A 37 -0.60 -2.70 6.63
N GLU A 38 0.44 -2.49 5.82
CA GLU A 38 0.97 -3.52 4.92
C GLU A 38 1.44 -4.74 5.68
N ARG A 39 2.14 -4.57 6.79
CA ARG A 39 2.57 -5.69 7.63
C ARG A 39 1.38 -6.46 8.19
N LYS A 40 0.35 -5.75 8.64
CA LYS A 40 -0.89 -6.37 9.14
C LYS A 40 -1.60 -7.14 8.04
N ARG A 41 -1.68 -6.57 6.85
CA ARG A 41 -2.29 -7.23 5.69
C ARG A 41 -1.50 -8.47 5.28
N GLN A 42 -0.18 -8.40 5.28
CA GLN A 42 0.67 -9.55 4.96
C GLN A 42 0.47 -10.69 5.95
N ALA A 43 0.40 -10.39 7.24
CA ALA A 43 0.12 -11.39 8.27
C ALA A 43 -1.25 -12.04 8.06
N LEU A 44 -2.26 -11.24 7.70
CA LEU A 44 -3.59 -11.75 7.40
C LEU A 44 -3.61 -12.63 6.14
N LEU A 45 -2.91 -12.24 5.08
CA LEU A 45 -2.77 -13.03 3.87
C LEU A 45 -2.11 -14.36 4.14
N ASP A 46 -1.02 -14.37 4.93
CA ASP A 46 -0.33 -15.58 5.33
C ASP A 46 -1.28 -16.53 6.08
N GLU A 47 -2.08 -16.00 6.98
CA GLU A 47 -3.09 -16.78 7.72
C GLU A 47 -4.16 -17.34 6.79
N LEU A 48 -4.67 -16.53 5.87
CA LEU A 48 -5.73 -16.94 4.93
C LEU A 48 -5.27 -18.03 3.94
N PHE A 49 -3.99 -18.07 3.60
CA PHE A 49 -3.45 -19.03 2.64
C PHE A 49 -2.72 -20.21 3.28
N GLN A 50 -2.76 -20.36 4.61
CA GLN A 50 -2.23 -21.54 5.29
C GLN A 50 -3.13 -22.78 5.14
N GLU A 51 -4.43 -22.57 4.98
CA GLU A 51 -5.42 -23.62 4.89
C GLU A 51 -6.32 -23.38 3.66
N ALA A 52 -6.95 -24.45 3.18
CA ALA A 52 -7.97 -24.30 2.15
C ALA A 52 -9.21 -23.63 2.75
N PRO A 53 -9.79 -22.61 2.10
CA PRO A 53 -11.02 -21.99 2.58
C PRO A 53 -12.21 -22.95 2.39
N PRO A 54 -13.33 -22.73 3.12
CA PRO A 54 -14.59 -23.37 2.79
C PRO A 54 -14.92 -23.11 1.31
N GLY A 55 -15.35 -24.16 0.59
CA GLY A 55 -15.57 -24.09 -0.85
C GLY A 55 -16.50 -22.95 -1.29
N GLU A 56 -17.52 -22.67 -0.48
CA GLU A 56 -18.47 -21.57 -0.70
C GLU A 56 -17.83 -20.17 -0.60
N LEU A 57 -16.71 -20.04 0.14
CA LEU A 57 -16.00 -18.77 0.34
C LEU A 57 -14.79 -18.60 -0.59
N ALA A 58 -14.41 -19.64 -1.32
CA ALA A 58 -13.27 -19.56 -2.24
C ALA A 58 -13.40 -18.43 -3.27
N PRO A 59 -14.57 -18.18 -3.90
CA PRO A 59 -14.72 -17.04 -4.81
C PRO A 59 -14.57 -15.69 -4.12
N ALA A 60 -15.08 -15.55 -2.90
CA ALA A 60 -14.94 -14.31 -2.13
C ALA A 60 -13.48 -14.02 -1.75
N LEU A 61 -12.74 -15.05 -1.36
CA LEU A 61 -11.30 -14.93 -1.07
C LEU A 61 -10.53 -14.56 -2.32
N GLU A 62 -10.82 -15.18 -3.46
CA GLU A 62 -10.18 -14.83 -4.73
C GLU A 62 -10.43 -13.37 -5.09
N THR A 63 -11.68 -12.90 -4.98
CA THR A 63 -12.05 -11.52 -5.26
C THR A 63 -11.30 -10.56 -4.34
N ALA A 64 -11.21 -10.86 -3.04
CA ALA A 64 -10.49 -10.04 -2.08
C ALA A 64 -8.99 -10.01 -2.35
N ALA A 65 -8.40 -11.14 -2.74
CA ALA A 65 -6.98 -11.21 -3.09
C ALA A 65 -6.67 -10.41 -4.36
N ARG A 66 -7.52 -10.49 -5.38
CA ARG A 66 -7.38 -9.68 -6.60
C ARG A 66 -7.51 -8.19 -6.31
N ALA A 67 -8.43 -7.80 -5.43
CA ALA A 67 -8.59 -6.41 -5.00
C ALA A 67 -7.34 -5.91 -4.26
N ALA A 68 -6.71 -6.76 -3.45
CA ALA A 68 -5.45 -6.42 -2.78
C ALA A 68 -4.32 -6.20 -3.79
N LEU A 69 -4.22 -7.06 -4.82
CA LEU A 69 -3.22 -6.89 -5.89
C LEU A 69 -3.45 -5.60 -6.68
N ALA A 70 -4.70 -5.27 -6.99
CA ALA A 70 -5.03 -4.02 -7.68
C ALA A 70 -4.69 -2.81 -6.82
N SER A 71 -4.97 -2.87 -5.52
CA SER A 71 -4.59 -1.82 -4.57
C SER A 71 -3.07 -1.64 -4.52
N ASP A 72 -2.31 -2.72 -4.52
CA ASP A 72 -0.84 -2.67 -4.53
C ASP A 72 -0.30 -1.99 -5.79
N ALA A 73 -0.89 -2.26 -6.94
CA ALA A 73 -0.50 -1.62 -8.19
C ALA A 73 -0.73 -0.10 -8.12
N GLU A 74 -1.85 0.34 -7.56
CA GLU A 74 -2.14 1.76 -7.35
C GLU A 74 -1.21 2.40 -6.33
N LEU A 75 -0.91 1.70 -5.24
CA LEU A 75 0.05 2.17 -4.23
C LEU A 75 1.44 2.37 -4.84
N LEU A 76 1.88 1.44 -5.67
CA LEU A 76 3.17 1.52 -6.34
C LEU A 76 3.23 2.71 -7.29
N GLU A 77 2.16 2.95 -8.04
CA GLU A 77 2.05 4.09 -8.95
C GLU A 77 2.10 5.41 -8.17
N LEU A 78 1.38 5.52 -7.04
CA LEU A 78 1.43 6.69 -6.18
C LEU A 78 2.84 6.91 -5.61
N ALA A 79 3.51 5.84 -5.17
CA ALA A 79 4.88 5.92 -4.67
C ALA A 79 5.84 6.45 -5.75
N HIS A 80 5.72 5.97 -6.98
CA HIS A 80 6.53 6.45 -8.10
C HIS A 80 6.30 7.94 -8.36
N ARG A 81 5.06 8.40 -8.35
CA ARG A 81 4.73 9.83 -8.53
C ARG A 81 5.34 10.69 -7.43
N GLU A 82 5.29 10.24 -6.18
CA GLU A 82 5.90 10.96 -5.06
C GLU A 82 7.42 11.01 -5.19
N MET A 83 8.04 9.93 -5.62
CA MET A 83 9.48 9.90 -5.89
C MET A 83 9.87 10.83 -7.04
N ASP A 84 9.06 10.91 -8.09
CA ASP A 84 9.31 11.81 -9.21
C ASP A 84 9.22 13.28 -8.77
N LYS A 85 8.23 13.62 -7.95
CA LYS A 85 8.09 14.95 -7.37
C LYS A 85 9.29 15.31 -6.51
N LEU A 86 9.76 14.38 -5.69
CA LEU A 86 10.93 14.59 -4.84
C LEU A 86 12.19 14.81 -5.68
N ARG A 87 12.40 14.03 -6.73
CA ARG A 87 13.53 14.20 -7.66
C ARG A 87 13.50 15.58 -8.33
N GLU A 88 12.32 16.00 -8.78
CA GLU A 88 12.13 17.32 -9.37
C GLU A 88 12.43 18.44 -8.39
N TYR A 89 11.93 18.31 -7.16
CA TYR A 89 12.21 19.27 -6.09
C TYR A 89 13.71 19.36 -5.80
N LEU A 90 14.38 18.22 -5.67
CA LEU A 90 15.83 18.18 -5.40
C LEU A 90 16.64 18.77 -6.56
N ARG A 91 16.22 18.52 -7.78
CA ARG A 91 16.84 19.12 -8.97
C ARG A 91 16.71 20.64 -8.96
N SER A 92 15.52 21.15 -8.71
CA SER A 92 15.25 22.58 -8.59
C SER A 92 16.05 23.22 -7.45
N PHE A 93 16.13 22.55 -6.29
CA PHE A 93 16.92 22.99 -5.15
C PHE A 93 18.40 23.04 -5.49
N GLY A 94 18.92 22.01 -6.15
CA GLY A 94 20.32 21.95 -6.58
C GLY A 94 20.67 23.06 -7.56
N GLN A 95 19.81 23.34 -8.52
CA GLN A 95 19.98 24.45 -9.46
C GLN A 95 19.97 25.81 -8.75
N GLY A 96 19.04 26.01 -7.83
CA GLY A 96 18.97 27.24 -7.03
C GLY A 96 20.21 27.45 -6.17
N SER A 97 20.74 26.37 -5.57
CA SER A 97 21.97 26.41 -4.81
C SER A 97 23.19 26.79 -5.67
N ARG A 98 23.30 26.21 -6.86
CA ARG A 98 24.36 26.55 -7.83
C ARG A 98 24.29 28.01 -8.27
N ALA A 99 23.10 28.50 -8.53
CA ALA A 99 22.89 29.90 -8.92
C ALA A 99 23.31 30.85 -7.80
N ARG A 100 22.96 30.54 -6.55
CA ARG A 100 23.39 31.33 -5.38
C ARG A 100 24.90 31.33 -5.21
N HIS A 101 25.53 30.18 -5.41
CA HIS A 101 26.99 30.04 -5.35
C HIS A 101 27.67 30.91 -6.39
N ALA A 102 27.17 30.87 -7.63
CA ALA A 102 27.71 31.71 -8.70
C ALA A 102 27.58 33.20 -8.37
N TYR A 103 26.46 33.63 -7.78
CA TYR A 103 26.24 35.00 -7.35
C TYR A 103 27.20 35.43 -6.25
N GLN A 104 27.49 34.56 -5.30
CA GLN A 104 28.39 34.84 -4.18
C GLN A 104 29.87 34.87 -4.57
N SER A 105 30.21 34.25 -5.68
CA SER A 105 31.58 34.20 -6.19
C SER A 105 32.01 35.44 -6.96
N ILE A 106 31.08 36.32 -7.28
CA ILE A 106 31.33 37.57 -7.96
C ILE A 106 31.52 38.69 -6.93
#